data_709b4100c0a0a1c5745701e6810da072
#
_entry.id   709b4100c0a0a1c5745701e6810da072
#
_cell.length_a   1.000
_cell.length_b   1.000
_cell.length_c   1.000
_cell.angle_alpha   90.00
_cell.angle_beta   90.00
_cell.angle_gamma   90.00
#
_symmetry.space_group_name_H-M   'P 1'
#
loop_
_entity.id
_entity.type
_entity.pdbx_description
1 polymer ?
#
loop_
_entity_poly.entity_id
_entity_poly.type
_entity_poly.pdbx_seq_one_letter_code
_entity_poly.pdbx_strand_id
1 'polypeptide(L)'
;MDKLFNFDLSNRSQLSQELLNLGISNFNDALIYIQNLPYGRNSNRSDYSLILKEQKGTCSTKHAFLAALAKQEGKSEIKLYVGIYKMYEKNTPGVSGVLEKWQLPYVPEAHCYLKINDTIVDVTRNNNSNISFKSSLLFEEEILSHQIGDYKVMLHQTFLKSWLTSDAILYDFKTLWQIREACIRSLSK
;
A
#
# COMPACT_ATOMS: atom_id res chain seq x y z
N MET A 1 8.62 12.21 12.16
CA MET A 1 8.40 12.61 10.74
C MET A 1 8.71 14.08 10.66
N ASP A 2 9.74 14.45 9.91
CA ASP A 2 10.01 15.86 9.63
C ASP A 2 8.77 16.46 8.99
N LYS A 3 8.53 17.77 9.23
CA LYS A 3 7.40 18.54 8.66
C LYS A 3 7.53 18.64 7.12
N LEU A 4 7.52 17.51 6.42
CA LEU A 4 7.80 17.45 4.99
C LEU A 4 6.74 18.15 4.14
N PHE A 5 5.49 18.12 4.57
CA PHE A 5 4.40 18.75 3.85
C PHE A 5 3.13 18.72 4.69
N ASN A 6 2.63 19.88 5.10
CA ASN A 6 1.38 19.98 5.85
C ASN A 6 0.49 21.09 5.28
N PHE A 7 -0.82 20.89 5.37
CA PHE A 7 -1.83 21.87 5.02
C PHE A 7 -3.09 21.62 5.84
N ASP A 8 -3.85 22.67 6.09
CA ASP A 8 -5.13 22.59 6.77
C ASP A 8 -6.19 22.01 5.84
N LEU A 9 -7.06 21.15 6.39
CA LEU A 9 -8.19 20.58 5.66
C LEU A 9 -9.29 21.63 5.52
N SER A 10 -9.81 21.76 4.30
CA SER A 10 -10.93 22.66 4.03
C SER A 10 -12.26 21.91 4.21
N ASN A 11 -13.34 22.65 4.55
CA ASN A 11 -14.69 22.07 4.63
C ASN A 11 -15.37 21.95 3.25
N ARG A 12 -14.58 21.70 2.18
CA ARG A 12 -15.08 21.71 0.79
C ARG A 12 -15.32 20.33 0.22
N SER A 13 -14.69 19.30 0.80
CA SER A 13 -14.78 17.93 0.30
C SER A 13 -15.37 17.00 1.37
N GLN A 14 -16.01 15.91 0.92
CA GLN A 14 -16.59 14.91 1.82
C GLN A 14 -15.51 14.28 2.71
N LEU A 15 -14.34 13.92 2.15
CA LEU A 15 -13.28 13.27 2.93
C LEU A 15 -12.73 14.21 4.01
N SER A 16 -12.58 15.50 3.70
CA SER A 16 -12.13 16.49 4.68
C SER A 16 -13.18 16.69 5.77
N GLN A 17 -14.48 16.77 5.42
CA GLN A 17 -15.55 16.89 6.40
C GLN A 17 -15.60 15.70 7.36
N GLU A 18 -15.43 14.48 6.86
CA GLU A 18 -15.39 13.28 7.69
C GLU A 18 -14.23 13.32 8.69
N LEU A 19 -13.04 13.78 8.26
CA LEU A 19 -11.88 13.94 9.15
C LEU A 19 -12.04 15.10 10.14
N LEU A 20 -12.57 16.24 9.71
CA LEU A 20 -12.87 17.37 10.59
C LEU A 20 -13.86 16.98 11.70
N ASN A 21 -14.86 16.15 11.40
CA ASN A 21 -15.80 15.60 12.38
C ASN A 21 -15.12 14.66 13.40
N LEU A 22 -13.96 14.09 13.06
CA LEU A 22 -13.11 13.31 13.97
C LEU A 22 -12.09 14.19 14.73
N GLY A 23 -12.13 15.52 14.55
CA GLY A 23 -11.18 16.45 15.15
C GLY A 23 -9.83 16.53 14.46
N ILE A 24 -9.73 16.01 13.24
CA ILE A 24 -8.50 16.00 12.43
C ILE A 24 -8.55 17.17 11.45
N SER A 25 -7.73 18.19 11.67
CA SER A 25 -7.83 19.46 10.95
C SER A 25 -6.73 19.70 9.90
N ASN A 26 -5.72 18.84 9.84
CA ASN A 26 -4.62 18.99 8.89
C ASN A 26 -4.13 17.63 8.35
N PHE A 27 -3.37 17.68 7.26
CA PHE A 27 -2.93 16.48 6.54
C PHE A 27 -1.96 15.61 7.33
N ASN A 28 -1.08 16.19 8.15
CA ASN A 28 -0.16 15.39 8.97
C ASN A 28 -0.91 14.58 10.03
N ASP A 29 -1.92 15.17 10.67
CA ASP A 29 -2.75 14.44 11.62
C ASP A 29 -3.56 13.35 10.92
N ALA A 30 -4.03 13.59 9.68
CA ALA A 30 -4.66 12.56 8.85
C ALA A 30 -3.70 11.41 8.52
N LEU A 31 -2.44 11.70 8.15
CA LEU A 31 -1.40 10.68 7.95
C LEU A 31 -1.22 9.81 9.18
N ILE A 32 -1.07 10.44 10.35
CA ILE A 32 -0.86 9.75 11.64
C ILE A 32 -2.10 8.90 11.99
N TYR A 33 -3.30 9.46 11.83
CA TYR A 33 -4.54 8.74 12.10
C TYR A 33 -4.66 7.49 11.21
N ILE A 34 -4.49 7.64 9.90
CA ILE A 34 -4.58 6.55 8.94
C ILE A 34 -3.49 5.49 9.17
N GLN A 35 -2.27 5.91 9.52
CA GLN A 35 -1.18 5.00 9.87
C GLN A 35 -1.53 4.10 11.06
N ASN A 36 -2.15 4.68 12.09
CA ASN A 36 -2.52 3.98 13.32
C ASN A 36 -3.72 3.02 13.17
N LEU A 37 -4.50 3.12 12.10
CA LEU A 37 -5.56 2.16 11.85
C LEU A 37 -5.00 0.74 11.67
N PRO A 38 -5.67 -0.29 12.20
CA PRO A 38 -5.28 -1.69 12.02
C PRO A 38 -5.09 -2.05 10.54
N TYR A 39 -4.10 -2.90 10.27
CA TYR A 39 -3.94 -3.46 8.93
C TYR A 39 -5.00 -4.54 8.68
N GLY A 40 -5.81 -4.38 7.64
CA GLY A 40 -6.84 -5.35 7.29
C GLY A 40 -7.53 -5.02 5.98
N ARG A 41 -8.05 -6.06 5.31
CA ARG A 41 -8.82 -5.88 4.06
C ARG A 41 -10.19 -5.28 4.37
N ASN A 42 -10.56 -4.27 3.59
CA ASN A 42 -11.90 -3.70 3.59
C ASN A 42 -12.87 -4.63 2.83
N SER A 43 -14.17 -4.50 3.11
CA SER A 43 -15.23 -5.30 2.47
C SER A 43 -15.24 -5.15 0.95
N ASN A 44 -14.93 -3.94 0.46
CA ASN A 44 -14.64 -3.68 -0.95
C ASN A 44 -13.22 -3.11 -1.09
N ARG A 45 -12.32 -3.87 -1.73
CA ARG A 45 -10.92 -3.49 -1.94
C ARG A 45 -10.72 -2.29 -2.87
N SER A 46 -11.71 -1.98 -3.69
CA SER A 46 -11.66 -0.88 -4.67
C SER A 46 -12.15 0.44 -4.08
N ASP A 47 -12.76 0.40 -2.91
CA ASP A 47 -13.33 1.56 -2.25
C ASP A 47 -12.47 1.98 -1.05
N TYR A 48 -11.66 3.02 -1.28
CA TYR A 48 -10.78 3.56 -0.23
C TYR A 48 -11.57 4.34 0.84
N SER A 49 -12.79 4.80 0.57
CA SER A 49 -13.59 5.57 1.53
C SER A 49 -14.02 4.73 2.74
N LEU A 50 -14.11 3.40 2.56
CA LEU A 50 -14.47 2.47 3.63
C LEU A 50 -13.48 2.44 4.79
N ILE A 51 -12.29 3.01 4.64
CA ILE A 51 -11.26 3.00 5.69
C ILE A 51 -11.72 3.68 6.98
N LEU A 52 -12.47 4.79 6.88
CA LEU A 52 -13.00 5.50 8.04
C LEU A 52 -14.16 4.74 8.68
N LYS A 53 -15.06 4.18 7.88
CA LYS A 53 -16.21 3.41 8.36
C LYS A 53 -15.79 2.09 9.02
N GLU A 54 -14.86 1.38 8.43
CA GLU A 54 -14.43 0.05 8.90
C GLU A 54 -13.24 0.11 9.88
N GLN A 55 -12.67 1.29 10.10
CA GLN A 55 -11.57 1.55 11.03
C GLN A 55 -10.36 0.62 10.82
N LYS A 56 -10.07 0.28 9.57
CA LYS A 56 -8.94 -0.55 9.14
C LYS A 56 -8.62 -0.29 7.67
N GLY A 57 -7.43 -0.69 7.23
CA GLY A 57 -7.08 -0.58 5.82
C GLY A 57 -5.82 -1.36 5.45
N THR A 58 -5.67 -1.67 4.16
CA THR A 58 -4.44 -2.19 3.58
C THR A 58 -3.54 -1.05 3.11
N CYS A 59 -2.32 -1.36 2.63
CA CYS A 59 -1.49 -0.35 1.95
C CYS A 59 -2.27 0.38 0.85
N SER A 60 -3.10 -0.33 0.09
CA SER A 60 -3.88 0.25 -1.01
C SER A 60 -4.90 1.27 -0.53
N THR A 61 -5.79 0.88 0.40
CA THR A 61 -6.86 1.76 0.86
C THR A 61 -6.35 2.93 1.71
N LYS A 62 -5.31 2.72 2.54
CA LYS A 62 -4.69 3.77 3.35
C LYS A 62 -4.09 4.88 2.47
N HIS A 63 -3.27 4.51 1.50
CA HIS A 63 -2.60 5.50 0.65
C HIS A 63 -3.53 6.11 -0.39
N ALA A 64 -4.49 5.34 -0.93
CA ALA A 64 -5.48 5.87 -1.86
C ALA A 64 -6.42 6.90 -1.20
N PHE A 65 -6.81 6.68 0.05
CA PHE A 65 -7.59 7.63 0.83
C PHE A 65 -6.83 8.96 0.98
N LEU A 66 -5.57 8.91 1.42
CA LEU A 66 -4.74 10.10 1.60
C LEU A 66 -4.45 10.83 0.28
N ALA A 67 -4.22 10.09 -0.81
CA ALA A 67 -4.04 10.68 -2.14
C ALA A 67 -5.32 11.35 -2.65
N ALA A 68 -6.50 10.73 -2.42
CA ALA A 68 -7.78 11.32 -2.77
C ALA A 68 -8.07 12.58 -1.95
N LEU A 69 -7.80 12.56 -0.65
CA LEU A 69 -7.89 13.71 0.24
C LEU A 69 -7.02 14.86 -0.27
N ALA A 70 -5.73 14.60 -0.52
CA ALA A 70 -4.80 15.60 -1.03
C ALA A 70 -5.26 16.19 -2.37
N LYS A 71 -5.74 15.35 -3.29
CA LYS A 71 -6.29 15.80 -4.58
C LYS A 71 -7.50 16.71 -4.41
N GLN A 72 -8.41 16.39 -3.48
CA GLN A 72 -9.59 17.20 -3.19
C GLN A 72 -9.21 18.56 -2.57
N GLU A 73 -8.08 18.60 -1.84
CA GLU A 73 -7.50 19.85 -1.30
C GLU A 73 -6.57 20.59 -2.29
N GLY A 74 -6.53 20.17 -3.57
CA GLY A 74 -5.74 20.80 -4.61
C GLY A 74 -4.24 20.57 -4.51
N LYS A 75 -3.79 19.53 -3.78
CA LYS A 75 -2.37 19.20 -3.56
C LYS A 75 -1.90 18.14 -4.55
N SER A 76 -1.63 18.55 -5.78
CA SER A 76 -1.24 17.65 -6.89
C SER A 76 0.15 17.04 -6.74
N GLU A 77 1.00 17.60 -5.89
CA GLU A 77 2.34 17.08 -5.55
C GLU A 77 2.32 15.81 -4.69
N ILE A 78 1.17 15.46 -4.11
CA ILE A 78 0.98 14.20 -3.38
C ILE A 78 0.38 13.18 -4.31
N LYS A 79 1.19 12.21 -4.71
CA LYS A 79 0.83 11.22 -5.72
C LYS A 79 0.77 9.82 -5.14
N LEU A 80 -0.18 9.02 -5.63
CA LEU A 80 -0.29 7.61 -5.29
C LEU A 80 0.52 6.77 -6.27
N TYR A 81 1.37 5.89 -5.74
CA TYR A 81 2.13 4.93 -6.51
C TYR A 81 1.77 3.50 -6.13
N VAL A 82 1.86 2.61 -7.11
CA VAL A 82 2.00 1.18 -6.90
C VAL A 82 3.41 0.77 -7.29
N GLY A 83 4.10 0.08 -6.39
CA GLY A 83 5.41 -0.51 -6.65
C GLY A 83 5.34 -2.02 -6.56
N ILE A 84 6.05 -2.73 -7.42
CA ILE A 84 6.32 -4.16 -7.28
C ILE A 84 7.71 -4.29 -6.67
N TYR A 85 7.83 -4.97 -5.54
CA TYR A 85 9.09 -5.16 -4.84
C TYR A 85 9.35 -6.63 -4.51
N LYS A 86 10.61 -6.99 -4.32
CA LYS A 86 10.99 -8.32 -3.83
C LYS A 86 10.57 -8.44 -2.37
N MET A 87 9.49 -9.17 -2.11
CA MET A 87 9.01 -9.45 -0.74
C MET A 87 9.79 -10.63 -0.16
N TYR A 88 10.56 -10.39 0.90
CA TYR A 88 11.33 -11.39 1.63
C TYR A 88 11.45 -10.99 3.11
N GLU A 89 11.91 -11.90 3.96
CA GLU A 89 11.85 -11.75 5.42
C GLU A 89 12.43 -10.44 5.96
N LYS A 90 13.57 -9.96 5.43
CA LYS A 90 14.21 -8.73 5.96
C LYS A 90 13.37 -7.48 5.78
N ASN A 91 12.62 -7.36 4.67
CA ASN A 91 11.77 -6.19 4.42
C ASN A 91 10.30 -6.42 4.74
N THR A 92 9.90 -7.68 4.92
CA THR A 92 8.52 -8.09 5.24
C THR A 92 8.56 -9.23 6.26
N PRO A 93 8.86 -8.93 7.54
CA PRO A 93 8.98 -9.95 8.57
C PRO A 93 7.72 -10.80 8.73
N GLY A 94 7.90 -12.12 8.81
CA GLY A 94 6.84 -13.11 8.93
C GLY A 94 6.53 -13.91 7.67
N VAL A 95 7.28 -13.69 6.57
CA VAL A 95 7.07 -14.45 5.31
C VAL A 95 8.06 -15.61 5.12
N SER A 96 9.14 -15.69 5.92
CA SER A 96 10.21 -16.70 5.76
C SER A 96 9.69 -18.12 5.70
N GLY A 97 8.84 -18.53 6.65
CA GLY A 97 8.35 -19.91 6.71
C GLY A 97 7.54 -20.32 5.47
N VAL A 98 6.89 -19.38 4.78
CA VAL A 98 6.22 -19.66 3.51
C VAL A 98 7.25 -19.74 2.38
N LEU A 99 8.17 -18.78 2.30
CA LEU A 99 9.19 -18.75 1.24
C LEU A 99 10.10 -19.97 1.29
N GLU A 100 10.57 -20.37 2.48
CA GLU A 100 11.40 -21.56 2.70
C GLU A 100 10.69 -22.83 2.27
N LYS A 101 9.42 -23.01 2.65
CA LYS A 101 8.60 -24.18 2.25
C LYS A 101 8.56 -24.33 0.73
N TRP A 102 8.52 -23.23 -0.01
CA TRP A 102 8.41 -23.23 -1.47
C TRP A 102 9.75 -22.97 -2.16
N GLN A 103 10.85 -22.91 -1.40
CA GLN A 103 12.22 -22.71 -1.93
C GLN A 103 12.33 -21.46 -2.83
N LEU A 104 11.61 -20.40 -2.45
CA LEU A 104 11.65 -19.11 -3.16
C LEU A 104 12.47 -18.10 -2.35
N PRO A 105 13.43 -17.39 -2.98
CA PRO A 105 14.20 -16.36 -2.30
C PRO A 105 13.36 -15.12 -2.00
N TYR A 106 12.32 -14.86 -2.78
CA TYR A 106 11.34 -13.81 -2.62
C TYR A 106 10.10 -14.09 -3.49
N VAL A 107 9.04 -13.31 -3.27
CA VAL A 107 7.90 -13.23 -4.20
C VAL A 107 7.71 -11.75 -4.55
N PRO A 108 7.57 -11.37 -5.83
CA PRO A 108 7.19 -10.00 -6.20
C PRO A 108 5.82 -9.65 -5.62
N GLU A 109 5.75 -8.55 -4.84
CA GLU A 109 4.52 -8.08 -4.19
C GLU A 109 4.18 -6.65 -4.58
N ALA A 110 2.89 -6.41 -4.83
CA ALA A 110 2.37 -5.08 -5.17
C ALA A 110 2.03 -4.27 -3.93
N HIS A 111 2.74 -3.16 -3.72
CA HIS A 111 2.60 -2.26 -2.58
C HIS A 111 2.21 -0.86 -3.03
N CYS A 112 1.24 -0.25 -2.32
CA CYS A 112 0.90 1.16 -2.55
C CYS A 112 1.56 2.05 -1.50
N TYR A 113 1.98 3.24 -1.94
CA TYR A 113 2.58 4.28 -1.11
C TYR A 113 2.34 5.67 -1.73
N LEU A 114 2.59 6.73 -0.98
CA LEU A 114 2.61 8.08 -1.53
C LEU A 114 4.03 8.48 -1.94
N LYS A 115 4.13 9.34 -2.95
CA LYS A 115 5.30 10.19 -3.18
C LYS A 115 4.89 11.66 -3.00
N ILE A 116 5.69 12.37 -2.23
CA ILE A 116 5.58 13.82 -2.03
C ILE A 116 6.91 14.41 -2.45
N ASN A 117 6.94 15.14 -3.56
CA ASN A 117 8.18 15.65 -4.14
C ASN A 117 9.30 14.58 -4.19
N ASP A 118 9.01 13.41 -4.79
CA ASP A 118 9.88 12.24 -4.90
C ASP A 118 10.26 11.54 -3.57
N THR A 119 9.82 12.06 -2.44
CA THR A 119 9.99 11.38 -1.16
C THR A 119 8.89 10.35 -0.94
N ILE A 120 9.26 9.10 -0.70
CA ILE A 120 8.31 8.03 -0.37
C ILE A 120 7.79 8.21 1.05
N VAL A 121 6.47 8.22 1.18
CA VAL A 121 5.73 8.20 2.45
C VAL A 121 4.89 6.93 2.50
N ASP A 122 5.19 6.05 3.45
CA ASP A 122 4.48 4.79 3.67
C ASP A 122 3.83 4.77 5.06
N VAL A 123 2.50 4.77 5.07
CA VAL A 123 1.67 4.74 6.27
C VAL A 123 1.01 3.38 6.48
N THR A 124 1.53 2.32 5.88
CA THR A 124 0.94 0.98 5.96
C THR A 124 0.90 0.47 7.39
N ARG A 125 1.99 0.64 8.13
CA ARG A 125 2.16 0.20 9.53
C ARG A 125 3.07 1.14 10.30
N ASN A 126 2.94 1.15 11.62
CA ASN A 126 3.93 1.74 12.53
C ASN A 126 5.12 0.78 12.70
N ASN A 127 5.96 0.67 11.69
CA ASN A 127 7.14 -0.18 11.77
C ASN A 127 8.41 0.66 11.95
N ASN A 128 9.13 0.40 13.03
CA ASN A 128 10.52 0.85 13.24
C ASN A 128 11.53 -0.01 12.46
N SER A 129 11.10 -0.80 11.45
CA SER A 129 12.04 -1.60 10.67
C SER A 129 12.84 -0.67 9.73
N ASN A 130 14.16 -0.63 9.91
CA ASN A 130 15.08 0.17 9.10
C ASN A 130 15.23 -0.34 7.65
N ILE A 131 14.55 -1.41 7.25
CA ILE A 131 14.68 -2.01 5.92
C ILE A 131 13.41 -1.71 5.13
N SER A 132 13.54 -0.72 4.27
CA SER A 132 12.48 -0.29 3.36
C SER A 132 12.36 -1.23 2.15
N PHE A 133 11.13 -1.47 1.69
CA PHE A 133 10.86 -2.12 0.41
C PHE A 133 11.52 -1.36 -0.77
N LYS A 134 11.82 -0.08 -0.61
CA LYS A 134 12.39 0.82 -1.62
C LYS A 134 13.64 0.27 -2.29
N SER A 135 14.56 -0.31 -1.51
CA SER A 135 15.82 -0.89 -2.05
C SER A 135 15.62 -2.17 -2.86
N SER A 136 14.42 -2.73 -2.83
CA SER A 136 14.02 -3.96 -3.53
C SER A 136 12.93 -3.75 -4.57
N LEU A 137 12.64 -2.50 -4.95
CA LEU A 137 11.70 -2.17 -6.02
C LEU A 137 12.19 -2.74 -7.35
N LEU A 138 11.27 -3.39 -8.07
CA LEU A 138 11.45 -3.94 -9.40
C LEU A 138 10.74 -3.09 -10.47
N PHE A 139 9.65 -2.45 -10.07
CA PHE A 139 8.79 -1.64 -10.93
C PHE A 139 8.01 -0.65 -10.07
N GLU A 140 7.69 0.51 -10.60
CA GLU A 140 6.74 1.45 -9.98
C GLU A 140 5.98 2.24 -11.04
N GLU A 141 4.74 2.63 -10.69
CA GLU A 141 3.86 3.41 -11.56
C GLU A 141 2.97 4.32 -10.72
N GLU A 142 2.76 5.56 -11.18
CA GLU A 142 1.75 6.46 -10.61
C GLU A 142 0.35 5.96 -10.99
N ILE A 143 -0.54 5.83 -9.99
CA ILE A 143 -1.92 5.40 -10.19
C ILE A 143 -2.91 6.38 -9.56
N LEU A 144 -4.16 6.30 -9.99
CA LEU A 144 -5.25 7.06 -9.39
C LEU A 144 -5.86 6.28 -8.22
N SER A 145 -6.46 7.01 -7.25
CA SER A 145 -7.03 6.40 -6.04
C SER A 145 -8.07 5.32 -6.30
N HIS A 146 -8.84 5.39 -7.40
CA HIS A 146 -9.81 4.37 -7.80
C HIS A 146 -9.18 3.14 -8.49
N GLN A 147 -7.89 3.18 -8.82
CA GLN A 147 -7.18 2.09 -9.50
C GLN A 147 -6.59 1.05 -8.53
N ILE A 148 -6.83 1.17 -7.24
CA ILE A 148 -6.31 0.23 -6.22
C ILE A 148 -6.98 -1.15 -6.22
N GLY A 149 -8.09 -1.31 -6.94
CA GLY A 149 -8.82 -2.56 -7.09
C GLY A 149 -8.30 -3.42 -8.24
N ASP A 150 -9.14 -3.54 -9.28
CA ASP A 150 -8.89 -4.46 -10.41
C ASP A 150 -7.63 -4.09 -11.20
N TYR A 151 -7.38 -2.79 -11.41
CA TYR A 151 -6.18 -2.35 -12.12
C TYR A 151 -4.90 -2.80 -11.39
N LYS A 152 -4.78 -2.55 -10.08
CA LYS A 152 -3.63 -2.99 -9.29
C LYS A 152 -3.47 -4.52 -9.33
N VAL A 153 -4.58 -5.26 -9.24
CA VAL A 153 -4.54 -6.73 -9.29
C VAL A 153 -4.06 -7.20 -10.66
N MET A 154 -4.57 -6.62 -11.74
CA MET A 154 -4.15 -6.92 -13.11
C MET A 154 -2.64 -6.64 -13.30
N LEU A 155 -2.18 -5.46 -12.89
CA LEU A 155 -0.76 -5.08 -12.95
C LEU A 155 0.11 -6.11 -12.23
N HIS A 156 -0.24 -6.45 -11.00
CA HIS A 156 0.50 -7.43 -10.20
C HIS A 156 0.52 -8.82 -10.85
N GLN A 157 -0.62 -9.30 -11.33
CA GLN A 157 -0.72 -10.60 -11.99
C GLN A 157 0.08 -10.63 -13.28
N THR A 158 0.05 -9.57 -14.07
CA THR A 158 0.85 -9.44 -15.31
C THR A 158 2.35 -9.51 -14.97
N PHE A 159 2.80 -8.77 -13.96
CA PHE A 159 4.18 -8.81 -13.52
C PHE A 159 4.60 -10.21 -13.06
N LEU A 160 3.79 -10.88 -12.25
CA LEU A 160 4.09 -12.24 -11.77
C LEU A 160 4.18 -13.27 -12.91
N LYS A 161 3.32 -13.16 -13.94
CA LYS A 161 3.39 -14.03 -15.12
C LYS A 161 4.69 -13.80 -15.91
N SER A 162 5.10 -12.56 -16.06
CA SER A 162 6.38 -12.22 -16.70
C SER A 162 7.57 -12.75 -15.89
N TRP A 163 7.53 -12.58 -14.56
CA TRP A 163 8.57 -13.06 -13.65
C TRP A 163 8.72 -14.58 -13.65
N LEU A 164 7.62 -15.34 -13.73
CA LEU A 164 7.66 -16.81 -13.88
C LEU A 164 8.51 -17.24 -15.09
N THR A 165 8.37 -16.52 -16.19
CA THR A 165 9.09 -16.83 -17.43
C THR A 165 10.55 -16.36 -17.38
N SER A 166 10.80 -15.14 -16.89
CA SER A 166 12.15 -14.54 -16.90
C SER A 166 13.10 -15.23 -15.92
N ASP A 167 12.62 -15.62 -14.76
CA ASP A 167 13.42 -16.21 -13.67
C ASP A 167 13.34 -17.74 -13.66
N ALA A 168 12.77 -18.37 -14.71
CA ALA A 168 12.61 -19.83 -14.85
C ALA A 168 12.00 -20.49 -13.60
N ILE A 169 11.00 -19.86 -13.00
CA ILE A 169 10.32 -20.37 -11.82
C ILE A 169 9.50 -21.60 -12.17
N LEU A 170 9.70 -22.72 -11.46
CA LEU A 170 9.10 -24.02 -11.76
C LEU A 170 7.63 -24.15 -11.41
N TYR A 171 7.00 -23.11 -10.87
CA TYR A 171 5.59 -23.12 -10.49
C TYR A 171 4.72 -22.55 -11.60
N ASP A 172 3.49 -23.03 -11.69
CA ASP A 172 2.46 -22.35 -12.48
C ASP A 172 1.95 -21.08 -11.78
N PHE A 173 1.29 -20.22 -12.54
CA PHE A 173 0.78 -18.95 -12.01
C PHE A 173 -0.21 -19.14 -10.85
N LYS A 174 -1.07 -20.16 -10.90
CA LYS A 174 -2.06 -20.44 -9.85
C LYS A 174 -1.37 -20.78 -8.53
N THR A 175 -0.37 -21.64 -8.58
CA THR A 175 0.46 -22.01 -7.42
C THR A 175 1.21 -20.80 -6.87
N LEU A 176 1.87 -20.02 -7.72
CA LEU A 176 2.56 -18.79 -7.29
C LEU A 176 1.61 -17.81 -6.61
N TRP A 177 0.41 -17.61 -7.17
CA TRP A 177 -0.59 -16.75 -6.54
C TRP A 177 -1.03 -17.25 -5.16
N GLN A 178 -1.15 -18.56 -4.98
CA GLN A 178 -1.45 -19.17 -3.67
C GLN A 178 -0.31 -18.98 -2.67
N ILE A 179 0.95 -19.11 -3.12
CA ILE A 179 2.13 -18.83 -2.29
C ILE A 179 2.12 -17.38 -1.82
N ARG A 180 1.92 -16.44 -2.75
CA ARG A 180 1.78 -15.02 -2.44
C ARG A 180 0.67 -14.76 -1.42
N GLU A 181 -0.52 -15.33 -1.59
CA GLU A 181 -1.63 -15.19 -0.64
C GLU A 181 -1.29 -15.81 0.74
N ALA A 182 -0.51 -16.89 0.78
CA ALA A 182 -0.04 -17.47 2.03
C ALA A 182 0.92 -16.54 2.77
N CYS A 183 1.84 -15.86 2.05
CA CYS A 183 2.69 -14.82 2.62
C CYS A 183 1.86 -13.68 3.23
N ILE A 184 0.84 -13.18 2.52
CA ILE A 184 0.00 -12.10 3.04
C ILE A 184 -0.80 -12.54 4.27
N ARG A 185 -1.30 -13.77 4.30
CA ARG A 185 -2.00 -14.31 5.49
C ARG A 185 -1.08 -14.43 6.70
N SER A 186 0.20 -14.77 6.53
CA SER A 186 1.14 -14.85 7.65
C SER A 186 1.41 -13.50 8.32
N LEU A 187 1.16 -12.38 7.61
CA LEU A 187 1.30 -11.03 8.13
C LEU A 187 0.09 -10.54 8.96
N SER A 188 -1.01 -11.28 8.97
CA SER A 188 -2.27 -10.90 9.63
C SER A 188 -2.43 -11.53 11.02
N LYS A 189 -1.33 -12.06 11.58
CA LYS A 189 -1.27 -12.65 12.93
C LYS A 189 -0.87 -11.64 13.97
#